data_55f764254c0b90fc15bb27915476c83e
#
_entry.id   55f764254c0b90fc15bb27915476c83e
#
_cell.length_a   1.000
_cell.length_b   1.000
_cell.length_c   1.000
_cell.angle_alpha   90.00
_cell.angle_beta   90.00
_cell.angle_gamma   90.00
#
_symmetry.space_group_name_H-M   'P 1'
#
loop_
_entity.id
_entity.type
_entity.pdbx_description
1 polymer ?
#
loop_
_entity_poly.entity_id
_entity_poly.type
_entity_poly.pdbx_seq_one_letter_code
_entity_poly.pdbx_strand_id
1 'polypeptide(L)'
;MILDRLTARLESVQEYEKEPVPAAKLKSWRSFLGMYAGEHTAGTEFVIGPLFVAHGASAGALVFGLLVGNLLAVLSWAFLCAPIAVKERITLYYKLEKICGKHLTVVYNLVNALMFCFLAGSMIAVSATAVGIPFNIPMAELTDWLPSSLSWVLIVLVVGIVTTLVATLGYEQVSRFANIASPWMILVFLAAAIAVLPELGVNSIKDFWPVAESKIWTGIPLEGQSKFTFWHVMFFAWFCNMAMHIGMADLSIFRYAKSWKAGFTSAGGMYVGHYFAWIASGILYAVFLQNSQNSLEFAPGPIAYYAAGITGAACVIVAGWTTANPTIYRAGLAVQAILPNSKTWKVTLIVGLVTTTAACFPALVMRLLDF
;
A
#
# COMPACT_ATOMS: atom_id res chain seq x y z
N MET A 1 11.11 27.15 19.98
CA MET A 1 10.22 26.41 20.90
C MET A 1 9.48 25.20 20.23
N ILE A 2 8.67 25.39 19.14
CA ILE A 2 8.03 24.23 18.47
C ILE A 2 9.07 23.36 17.76
N LEU A 3 9.97 23.97 17.01
CA LEU A 3 11.04 23.28 16.28
C LEU A 3 11.98 22.52 17.23
N ASP A 4 12.35 23.13 18.36
CA ASP A 4 13.21 22.49 19.36
C ASP A 4 12.55 21.27 19.99
N ARG A 5 11.24 21.34 20.27
CA ARG A 5 10.46 20.20 20.76
C ARG A 5 10.37 19.07 19.74
N LEU A 6 10.15 19.42 18.47
CA LEU A 6 10.12 18.43 17.38
C LEU A 6 11.49 17.78 17.22
N THR A 7 12.57 18.56 17.19
CA THR A 7 13.93 18.05 17.09
C THR A 7 14.27 17.14 18.27
N ALA A 8 13.94 17.55 19.50
CA ALA A 8 14.16 16.73 20.69
C ALA A 8 13.38 15.40 20.62
N ARG A 9 12.15 15.43 20.10
CA ARG A 9 11.35 14.22 19.88
C ARG A 9 11.96 13.31 18.82
N LEU A 10 12.44 13.86 17.70
CA LEU A 10 13.12 13.09 16.65
C LEU A 10 14.44 12.49 17.16
N GLU A 11 15.20 13.23 17.95
CA GLU A 11 16.43 12.74 18.57
C GLU A 11 16.18 11.60 19.59
N SER A 12 14.99 11.53 20.16
CA SER A 12 14.60 10.47 21.09
C SER A 12 14.08 9.19 20.40
N VAL A 13 13.88 9.20 19.09
CA VAL A 13 13.45 8.02 18.32
C VAL A 13 14.58 7.01 18.28
N GLN A 14 14.35 5.85 18.87
CA GLN A 14 15.27 4.71 18.84
C GLN A 14 14.64 3.57 18.06
N GLU A 15 15.25 3.22 16.95
CA GLU A 15 14.74 2.16 16.05
C GLU A 15 15.53 0.84 16.17
N TYR A 16 16.54 0.77 17.04
CA TYR A 16 17.34 -0.44 17.28
C TYR A 16 17.86 -1.05 15.96
N GLU A 17 18.42 -0.22 15.08
CA GLU A 17 18.80 -0.61 13.72
C GLU A 17 19.90 -1.65 13.71
N LYS A 18 20.89 -1.49 14.59
CA LYS A 18 22.12 -2.27 14.66
C LYS A 18 22.11 -3.35 15.73
N GLU A 19 21.15 -3.31 16.63
CA GLU A 19 21.07 -4.17 17.80
C GLU A 19 19.69 -4.82 17.94
N PRO A 20 19.60 -5.97 18.62
CA PRO A 20 18.30 -6.60 18.84
C PRO A 20 17.36 -5.72 19.66
N VAL A 21 16.09 -5.63 19.23
CA VAL A 21 15.05 -4.93 19.99
C VAL A 21 14.97 -5.48 21.41
N PRO A 22 15.11 -4.65 22.46
CA PRO A 22 15.01 -5.08 23.85
C PRO A 22 13.66 -5.71 24.18
N ALA A 23 13.64 -6.68 25.08
CA ALA A 23 12.40 -7.38 25.46
C ALA A 23 11.29 -6.42 25.96
N ALA A 24 11.66 -5.35 26.66
CA ALA A 24 10.74 -4.33 27.16
C ALA A 24 10.05 -3.51 26.05
N LYS A 25 10.61 -3.50 24.84
CA LYS A 25 10.08 -2.76 23.68
C LYS A 25 9.27 -3.62 22.73
N LEU A 26 9.16 -4.93 22.99
CA LEU A 26 8.38 -5.83 22.16
C LEU A 26 6.87 -5.53 22.26
N LYS A 27 6.21 -5.62 21.12
CA LYS A 27 4.80 -5.27 20.92
C LYS A 27 3.92 -6.52 20.86
N SER A 28 2.67 -6.37 21.25
CA SER A 28 1.66 -7.42 21.07
C SER A 28 1.17 -7.45 19.60
N TRP A 29 0.45 -8.50 19.22
CA TRP A 29 -0.14 -8.67 17.90
C TRP A 29 -1.02 -7.46 17.46
N ARG A 30 -1.67 -6.78 18.39
CA ARG A 30 -2.52 -5.61 18.11
C ARG A 30 -1.77 -4.47 17.43
N SER A 31 -0.47 -4.32 17.69
CA SER A 31 0.36 -3.29 17.04
C SER A 31 0.52 -3.51 15.54
N PHE A 32 0.41 -4.76 15.08
CA PHE A 32 0.63 -5.13 13.68
C PHE A 32 -0.67 -5.20 12.89
N LEU A 33 -1.78 -5.60 13.53
CA LEU A 33 -3.06 -5.86 12.84
C LEU A 33 -3.55 -4.65 12.04
N GLY A 34 -3.67 -3.49 12.66
CA GLY A 34 -4.15 -2.29 11.98
C GLY A 34 -3.13 -1.73 10.97
N MET A 35 -1.82 -1.95 11.23
CA MET A 35 -0.79 -1.58 10.27
C MET A 35 -0.93 -2.38 8.98
N TYR A 36 -1.04 -3.71 9.06
CA TYR A 36 -1.27 -4.55 7.88
C TYR A 36 -2.62 -4.25 7.21
N ALA A 37 -3.70 -4.11 7.97
CA ALA A 37 -5.00 -3.77 7.43
C ALA A 37 -4.98 -2.41 6.70
N GLY A 38 -4.34 -1.38 7.28
CA GLY A 38 -4.24 -0.05 6.69
C GLY A 38 -3.32 0.01 5.48
N GLU A 39 -2.20 -0.69 5.53
CA GLU A 39 -1.23 -0.73 4.42
C GLU A 39 -1.82 -1.41 3.17
N HIS A 40 -2.69 -2.41 3.36
CA HIS A 40 -3.31 -3.19 2.29
C HIS A 40 -4.75 -2.76 1.97
N THR A 41 -5.22 -1.66 2.54
CA THR A 41 -6.40 -0.92 2.06
C THR A 41 -5.90 0.37 1.41
N ALA A 42 -4.96 0.21 0.50
CA ALA A 42 -4.20 1.29 -0.10
C ALA A 42 -4.97 2.00 -1.21
N GLY A 43 -4.49 3.19 -1.59
CA GLY A 43 -5.00 3.89 -2.77
C GLY A 43 -4.78 3.12 -4.08
N THR A 44 -3.72 2.30 -4.17
CA THR A 44 -3.44 1.40 -5.31
C THR A 44 -4.48 0.32 -5.51
N GLU A 45 -5.25 -0.03 -4.49
CA GLU A 45 -6.29 -1.04 -4.64
C GLU A 45 -7.36 -0.63 -5.65
N PHE A 46 -7.56 0.69 -5.83
CA PHE A 46 -8.40 1.23 -6.91
C PHE A 46 -7.81 1.00 -8.31
N VAL A 47 -6.53 0.68 -8.44
CA VAL A 47 -5.89 0.34 -9.72
C VAL A 47 -5.85 -1.18 -9.91
N ILE A 48 -5.58 -1.94 -8.85
CA ILE A 48 -5.38 -3.40 -8.92
C ILE A 48 -6.69 -4.15 -9.15
N GLY A 49 -7.77 -3.81 -8.44
CA GLY A 49 -9.09 -4.46 -8.67
C GLY A 49 -9.57 -4.40 -10.10
N PRO A 50 -9.48 -3.25 -10.79
CA PRO A 50 -9.73 -3.11 -12.22
C PRO A 50 -8.94 -4.05 -13.13
N LEU A 51 -7.69 -4.40 -12.80
CA LEU A 51 -6.91 -5.34 -13.61
C LEU A 51 -7.63 -6.69 -13.78
N PHE A 52 -8.25 -7.20 -12.74
CA PHE A 52 -8.97 -8.47 -12.80
C PHE A 52 -10.19 -8.40 -13.71
N VAL A 53 -10.85 -7.25 -13.77
CA VAL A 53 -11.97 -7.00 -14.69
C VAL A 53 -11.44 -6.87 -16.12
N ALA A 54 -10.43 -6.02 -16.34
CA ALA A 54 -9.85 -5.77 -17.64
C ALA A 54 -9.28 -7.04 -18.28
N HIS A 55 -8.61 -7.88 -17.50
CA HIS A 55 -8.06 -9.16 -17.95
C HIS A 55 -9.09 -10.31 -17.93
N GLY A 56 -10.37 -10.02 -17.75
CA GLY A 56 -11.44 -11.00 -17.86
C GLY A 56 -11.30 -12.19 -16.92
N ALA A 57 -10.94 -11.94 -15.66
CA ALA A 57 -11.07 -12.99 -14.64
C ALA A 57 -12.56 -13.35 -14.48
N SER A 58 -12.90 -14.63 -14.38
CA SER A 58 -14.27 -15.01 -14.02
C SER A 58 -14.51 -14.81 -12.52
N ALA A 59 -15.76 -14.60 -12.11
CA ALA A 59 -16.11 -14.37 -10.70
C ALA A 59 -15.58 -15.48 -9.78
N GLY A 60 -15.72 -16.75 -10.18
CA GLY A 60 -15.16 -17.88 -9.44
C GLY A 60 -13.63 -17.85 -9.40
N ALA A 61 -12.96 -17.59 -10.54
CA ALA A 61 -11.50 -17.51 -10.58
C ALA A 61 -10.97 -16.37 -9.69
N LEU A 62 -11.67 -15.22 -9.66
CA LEU A 62 -11.33 -14.12 -8.79
C LEU A 62 -11.48 -14.50 -7.31
N VAL A 63 -12.69 -14.87 -6.89
CA VAL A 63 -12.99 -15.13 -5.47
C VAL A 63 -12.08 -16.20 -4.89
N PHE A 64 -11.95 -17.35 -5.56
CA PHE A 64 -11.11 -18.44 -5.07
C PHE A 64 -9.61 -18.20 -5.29
N GLY A 65 -9.22 -17.54 -6.37
CA GLY A 65 -7.83 -17.17 -6.64
C GLY A 65 -7.29 -16.21 -5.59
N LEU A 66 -8.05 -15.15 -5.26
CA LEU A 66 -7.70 -14.22 -4.20
C LEU A 66 -7.70 -14.89 -2.82
N LEU A 67 -8.68 -15.78 -2.55
CA LEU A 67 -8.74 -16.51 -1.28
C LEU A 67 -7.47 -17.32 -1.04
N VAL A 68 -7.06 -18.12 -2.03
CA VAL A 68 -5.88 -18.98 -1.91
C VAL A 68 -4.58 -18.19 -1.98
N GLY A 69 -4.45 -17.22 -2.88
CA GLY A 69 -3.24 -16.40 -3.02
C GLY A 69 -2.94 -15.58 -1.76
N ASN A 70 -3.96 -14.95 -1.17
CA ASN A 70 -3.82 -14.24 0.10
C ASN A 70 -3.50 -15.19 1.27
N LEU A 71 -4.06 -16.41 1.28
CA LEU A 71 -3.68 -17.42 2.28
C LEU A 71 -2.20 -17.77 2.19
N LEU A 72 -1.68 -18.01 0.98
CA LEU A 72 -0.26 -18.30 0.77
C LEU A 72 0.63 -17.15 1.22
N ALA A 73 0.22 -15.90 1.01
CA ALA A 73 0.93 -14.73 1.53
C ALA A 73 0.96 -14.72 3.07
N VAL A 74 -0.19 -14.91 3.73
CA VAL A 74 -0.26 -14.99 5.21
C VAL A 74 0.65 -16.09 5.74
N LEU A 75 0.63 -17.27 5.12
CA LEU A 75 1.48 -18.40 5.54
C LEU A 75 2.96 -18.07 5.35
N SER A 76 3.32 -17.35 4.27
CA SER A 76 4.69 -16.91 4.04
C SER A 76 5.18 -15.98 5.18
N TRP A 77 4.37 -15.01 5.59
CA TRP A 77 4.73 -14.16 6.73
C TRP A 77 4.74 -14.90 8.06
N ALA A 78 3.75 -15.75 8.32
CA ALA A 78 3.62 -16.43 9.60
C ALA A 78 4.71 -17.48 9.82
N PHE A 79 5.07 -18.25 8.77
CA PHE A 79 5.99 -19.38 8.93
C PHE A 79 7.42 -19.12 8.44
N LEU A 80 7.65 -18.10 7.61
CA LEU A 80 8.99 -17.76 7.13
C LEU A 80 9.50 -16.46 7.77
N CYS A 81 8.77 -15.35 7.61
CA CYS A 81 9.25 -14.04 8.03
C CYS A 81 9.24 -13.84 9.55
N ALA A 82 8.09 -14.02 10.18
CA ALA A 82 7.92 -13.72 11.61
C ALA A 82 8.77 -14.60 12.55
N PRO A 83 8.99 -15.91 12.32
CA PRO A 83 9.88 -16.71 13.16
C PRO A 83 11.30 -16.20 13.15
N ILE A 84 11.84 -15.83 11.97
CA ILE A 84 13.19 -15.27 11.84
C ILE A 84 13.25 -13.91 12.54
N ALA A 85 12.27 -13.03 12.28
CA ALA A 85 12.21 -11.71 12.86
C ALA A 85 12.20 -11.72 14.39
N VAL A 86 11.38 -12.59 15.00
CA VAL A 86 11.26 -12.70 16.46
C VAL A 86 12.51 -13.31 17.10
N LYS A 87 13.17 -14.24 16.41
CA LYS A 87 14.42 -14.84 16.87
C LYS A 87 15.57 -13.84 16.85
N GLU A 88 15.74 -13.14 15.73
CA GLU A 88 16.88 -12.25 15.49
C GLU A 88 16.70 -10.86 16.10
N ARG A 89 15.48 -10.31 16.09
CA ARG A 89 15.09 -8.97 16.58
C ARG A 89 15.86 -7.80 15.96
N ILE A 90 16.51 -8.01 14.81
CA ILE A 90 17.23 -6.99 14.03
C ILE A 90 16.53 -6.71 12.71
N THR A 91 16.92 -5.65 12.02
CA THR A 91 16.37 -5.35 10.67
C THR A 91 16.81 -6.42 9.66
N LEU A 92 16.03 -6.58 8.58
CA LEU A 92 16.38 -7.44 7.45
C LEU A 92 17.80 -7.11 6.94
N TYR A 93 18.11 -5.84 6.82
CA TYR A 93 19.34 -5.32 6.23
C TYR A 93 20.59 -5.77 7.00
N TYR A 94 20.57 -5.68 8.32
CA TYR A 94 21.66 -6.19 9.16
C TYR A 94 21.67 -7.72 9.26
N LYS A 95 20.52 -8.38 9.10
CA LYS A 95 20.49 -9.85 9.01
C LYS A 95 21.16 -10.32 7.73
N LEU A 96 20.87 -9.66 6.59
CA LEU A 96 21.50 -10.00 5.32
C LEU A 96 23.01 -9.76 5.33
N GLU A 97 23.49 -8.69 5.97
CA GLU A 97 24.92 -8.43 6.12
C GLU A 97 25.65 -9.59 6.80
N LYS A 98 25.02 -10.20 7.81
CA LYS A 98 25.57 -11.39 8.50
C LYS A 98 25.60 -12.65 7.63
N ILE A 99 24.75 -12.73 6.61
CA ILE A 99 24.60 -13.92 5.74
C ILE A 99 25.47 -13.79 4.49
N CYS A 100 25.38 -12.67 3.77
CA CYS A 100 25.99 -12.51 2.46
C CYS A 100 27.08 -11.42 2.39
N GLY A 101 27.44 -10.85 3.56
CA GLY A 101 28.48 -9.84 3.66
C GLY A 101 28.09 -8.45 3.18
N LYS A 102 28.93 -7.47 3.49
CA LYS A 102 28.63 -6.04 3.31
C LYS A 102 28.36 -5.64 1.85
N HIS A 103 29.18 -6.11 0.90
CA HIS A 103 29.09 -5.64 -0.48
C HIS A 103 27.77 -6.02 -1.14
N LEU A 104 27.35 -7.28 -1.04
CA LEU A 104 26.10 -7.74 -1.61
C LEU A 104 24.90 -7.09 -0.91
N THR A 105 24.99 -6.90 0.40
CA THR A 105 23.95 -6.23 1.19
C THR A 105 23.77 -4.77 0.78
N VAL A 106 24.84 -4.04 0.47
CA VAL A 106 24.74 -2.66 -0.02
C VAL A 106 23.96 -2.60 -1.33
N VAL A 107 24.26 -3.50 -2.28
CA VAL A 107 23.51 -3.57 -3.55
C VAL A 107 22.03 -3.88 -3.30
N TYR A 108 21.76 -4.89 -2.47
CA TYR A 108 20.38 -5.24 -2.09
C TYR A 108 19.64 -4.05 -1.45
N ASN A 109 20.27 -3.38 -0.47
CA ASN A 109 19.65 -2.26 0.24
C ASN A 109 19.36 -1.08 -0.68
N LEU A 110 20.27 -0.80 -1.65
CA LEU A 110 20.08 0.27 -2.61
C LEU A 110 18.88 0.00 -3.53
N VAL A 111 18.79 -1.22 -4.08
CA VAL A 111 17.66 -1.65 -4.91
C VAL A 111 16.36 -1.61 -4.10
N ASN A 112 16.39 -2.17 -2.90
CA ASN A 112 15.25 -2.20 -1.99
C ASN A 112 14.74 -0.80 -1.63
N ALA A 113 15.66 0.12 -1.29
CA ALA A 113 15.30 1.51 -0.99
C ALA A 113 14.69 2.21 -2.21
N LEU A 114 15.26 2.01 -3.39
CA LEU A 114 14.74 2.60 -4.64
C LEU A 114 13.32 2.11 -4.94
N MET A 115 13.08 0.81 -4.85
CA MET A 115 11.75 0.23 -5.07
C MET A 115 10.73 0.76 -4.06
N PHE A 116 11.11 0.86 -2.78
CA PHE A 116 10.22 1.46 -1.78
C PHE A 116 9.98 2.96 -2.01
N CYS A 117 10.95 3.70 -2.53
CA CYS A 117 10.75 5.11 -2.91
C CYS A 117 9.71 5.23 -4.04
N PHE A 118 9.78 4.38 -5.07
CA PHE A 118 8.78 4.39 -6.13
C PHE A 118 7.41 3.98 -5.62
N LEU A 119 7.32 2.91 -4.83
CA LEU A 119 6.05 2.48 -4.23
C LEU A 119 5.43 3.56 -3.34
N ALA A 120 6.20 4.20 -2.47
CA ALA A 120 5.70 5.29 -1.65
C ALA A 120 5.34 6.53 -2.48
N GLY A 121 6.13 6.82 -3.51
CA GLY A 121 5.86 7.90 -4.46
C GLY A 121 4.54 7.71 -5.20
N SER A 122 4.23 6.49 -5.65
CA SER A 122 2.95 6.18 -6.27
C SER A 122 1.77 6.39 -5.31
N MET A 123 1.92 6.02 -4.03
CA MET A 123 0.91 6.27 -3.01
C MET A 123 0.68 7.75 -2.75
N ILE A 124 1.75 8.55 -2.73
CA ILE A 124 1.66 10.01 -2.61
C ILE A 124 0.94 10.60 -3.82
N ALA A 125 1.30 10.18 -5.04
CA ALA A 125 0.65 10.64 -6.28
C ALA A 125 -0.85 10.26 -6.30
N VAL A 126 -1.20 9.01 -5.98
CA VAL A 126 -2.60 8.57 -5.86
C VAL A 126 -3.37 9.41 -4.84
N SER A 127 -2.80 9.67 -3.65
CA SER A 127 -3.43 10.55 -2.66
C SER A 127 -3.67 11.96 -3.20
N ALA A 128 -2.68 12.50 -3.92
CA ALA A 128 -2.74 13.84 -4.47
C ALA A 128 -3.89 14.00 -5.50
N THR A 129 -4.19 12.95 -6.30
CA THR A 129 -5.33 13.00 -7.25
C THR A 129 -6.66 13.26 -6.58
N ALA A 130 -6.84 12.84 -5.33
CA ALA A 130 -8.09 13.01 -4.59
C ALA A 130 -8.20 14.38 -3.90
N VAL A 131 -7.09 15.04 -3.59
CA VAL A 131 -7.09 16.32 -2.85
C VAL A 131 -7.71 17.45 -3.65
N GLY A 132 -7.47 17.50 -4.96
CA GLY A 132 -7.97 18.59 -5.82
C GLY A 132 -9.46 18.52 -6.14
N ILE A 133 -10.08 17.34 -6.04
CA ILE A 133 -11.45 17.12 -6.51
C ILE A 133 -12.49 18.01 -5.83
N PRO A 134 -12.55 18.11 -4.48
CA PRO A 134 -13.53 18.96 -3.80
C PRO A 134 -13.41 20.45 -4.11
N PHE A 135 -12.27 20.88 -4.65
CA PHE A 135 -11.95 22.27 -4.95
C PHE A 135 -11.98 22.57 -6.45
N ASN A 136 -12.33 21.59 -7.29
CA ASN A 136 -12.28 21.67 -8.76
C ASN A 136 -10.89 22.09 -9.29
N ILE A 137 -9.83 21.62 -8.63
CA ILE A 137 -8.44 21.86 -9.06
C ILE A 137 -8.07 20.72 -10.02
N PRO A 138 -7.65 21.03 -11.26
CA PRO A 138 -7.17 20.01 -12.19
C PRO A 138 -5.93 19.30 -11.62
N MET A 139 -5.99 17.97 -11.52
CA MET A 139 -4.89 17.14 -11.09
C MET A 139 -4.21 16.48 -12.30
N ALA A 140 -2.96 16.06 -12.12
CA ALA A 140 -2.25 15.28 -13.11
C ALA A 140 -2.90 13.89 -13.25
N GLU A 141 -2.85 13.36 -14.46
CA GLU A 141 -3.12 11.94 -14.70
C GLU A 141 -1.96 11.09 -14.21
N LEU A 142 -2.26 9.87 -13.75
CA LEU A 142 -1.22 8.96 -13.27
C LEU A 142 -0.27 8.48 -14.39
N THR A 143 -0.63 8.74 -15.64
CA THR A 143 0.15 8.47 -16.85
C THR A 143 1.04 9.63 -17.30
N ASP A 144 0.90 10.81 -16.69
CA ASP A 144 1.70 11.99 -17.03
C ASP A 144 3.17 11.84 -16.62
N TRP A 145 4.09 12.06 -17.57
CA TRP A 145 5.53 12.02 -17.29
C TRP A 145 6.06 13.29 -16.63
N LEU A 146 5.37 14.40 -16.79
CA LEU A 146 5.76 15.70 -16.23
C LEU A 146 4.65 16.25 -15.34
N PRO A 147 4.97 17.09 -14.35
CA PRO A 147 3.97 17.78 -13.55
C PRO A 147 3.02 18.59 -14.44
N SER A 148 1.71 18.39 -14.32
CA SER A 148 0.70 19.06 -15.13
C SER A 148 0.52 20.53 -14.77
N SER A 149 0.78 20.90 -13.51
CA SER A 149 0.54 22.25 -12.99
C SER A 149 1.31 22.52 -11.70
N LEU A 150 1.44 23.81 -11.34
CA LEU A 150 1.98 24.21 -10.03
C LEU A 150 1.10 23.71 -8.88
N SER A 151 -0.22 23.71 -9.06
CA SER A 151 -1.17 23.18 -8.07
C SER A 151 -0.92 21.72 -7.78
N TRP A 152 -0.67 20.89 -8.81
CA TRP A 152 -0.27 19.51 -8.65
C TRP A 152 0.98 19.37 -7.78
N VAL A 153 2.05 20.09 -8.12
CA VAL A 153 3.31 20.02 -7.38
C VAL A 153 3.10 20.41 -5.90
N LEU A 154 2.37 21.49 -5.65
CA LEU A 154 2.10 21.94 -4.27
C LEU A 154 1.31 20.91 -3.46
N ILE A 155 0.29 20.29 -4.06
CA ILE A 155 -0.50 19.25 -3.40
C ILE A 155 0.37 18.02 -3.11
N VAL A 156 1.15 17.56 -4.07
CA VAL A 156 2.10 16.43 -3.88
C VAL A 156 3.09 16.73 -2.76
N LEU A 157 3.64 17.95 -2.72
CA LEU A 157 4.56 18.37 -1.65
C LEU A 157 3.87 18.33 -0.27
N VAL A 158 2.64 18.83 -0.14
CA VAL A 158 1.91 18.79 1.12
C VAL A 158 1.65 17.36 1.57
N VAL A 159 1.11 16.51 0.68
CA VAL A 159 0.84 15.10 0.96
C VAL A 159 2.13 14.37 1.33
N GLY A 160 3.19 14.54 0.54
CA GLY A 160 4.47 13.88 0.75
C GLY A 160 5.19 14.33 2.04
N ILE A 161 5.12 15.61 2.40
CA ILE A 161 5.68 16.11 3.66
C ILE A 161 4.94 15.50 4.86
N VAL A 162 3.61 15.44 4.83
CA VAL A 162 2.83 14.86 5.94
C VAL A 162 3.19 13.38 6.11
N THR A 163 3.22 12.60 5.03
CA THR A 163 3.59 11.18 5.08
C THR A 163 5.02 10.97 5.55
N THR A 164 5.95 11.78 5.03
CA THR A 164 7.37 11.73 5.42
C THR A 164 7.57 12.03 6.91
N LEU A 165 6.87 13.03 7.46
CA LEU A 165 6.97 13.37 8.89
C LEU A 165 6.49 12.21 9.78
N VAL A 166 5.39 11.55 9.41
CA VAL A 166 4.92 10.36 10.15
C VAL A 166 5.95 9.22 10.09
N ALA A 167 6.49 8.93 8.92
CA ALA A 167 7.51 7.90 8.73
C ALA A 167 8.79 8.19 9.55
N THR A 168 9.20 9.46 9.58
CA THR A 168 10.39 9.93 10.30
C THR A 168 10.27 9.76 11.83
N LEU A 169 9.04 9.77 12.35
CA LEU A 169 8.75 9.52 13.77
C LEU A 169 8.83 8.03 14.16
N GLY A 170 9.16 7.15 13.23
CA GLY A 170 9.48 5.74 13.45
C GLY A 170 8.26 4.82 13.58
N TYR A 171 8.56 3.52 13.80
CA TYR A 171 7.58 2.43 13.80
C TYR A 171 6.34 2.71 14.66
N GLU A 172 6.52 3.28 15.86
CA GLU A 172 5.40 3.48 16.80
C GLU A 172 4.34 4.44 16.24
N GLN A 173 4.74 5.51 15.58
CA GLN A 173 3.81 6.49 15.01
C GLN A 173 3.18 5.96 13.71
N VAL A 174 3.95 5.26 12.88
CA VAL A 174 3.44 4.59 11.69
C VAL A 174 2.35 3.58 12.07
N SER A 175 2.62 2.70 13.03
CA SER A 175 1.66 1.71 13.52
C SER A 175 0.43 2.36 14.16
N ARG A 176 0.61 3.41 14.97
CA ARG A 176 -0.49 4.13 15.61
C ARG A 176 -1.40 4.80 14.60
N PHE A 177 -0.83 5.47 13.59
CA PHE A 177 -1.59 6.10 12.53
C PHE A 177 -2.45 5.08 11.78
N ALA A 178 -1.85 3.97 11.34
CA ALA A 178 -2.56 2.92 10.62
C ALA A 178 -3.67 2.26 11.46
N ASN A 179 -3.43 1.99 12.75
CA ASN A 179 -4.44 1.42 13.65
C ASN A 179 -5.67 2.33 13.84
N ILE A 180 -5.50 3.65 13.72
CA ILE A 180 -6.62 4.61 13.80
C ILE A 180 -7.34 4.71 12.45
N ALA A 181 -6.61 4.76 11.36
CA ALA A 181 -7.13 5.02 10.02
C ALA A 181 -7.81 3.79 9.39
N SER A 182 -7.24 2.59 9.56
CA SER A 182 -7.66 1.41 8.81
C SER A 182 -9.13 1.00 9.01
N PRO A 183 -9.73 1.02 10.21
CA PRO A 183 -11.12 0.62 10.36
C PRO A 183 -12.09 1.51 9.56
N TRP A 184 -11.82 2.81 9.54
CA TRP A 184 -12.63 3.75 8.79
C TRP A 184 -12.48 3.56 7.28
N MET A 185 -11.26 3.41 6.78
CA MET A 185 -10.99 3.19 5.36
C MET A 185 -11.68 1.95 4.82
N ILE A 186 -11.60 0.83 5.54
CA ILE A 186 -12.25 -0.43 5.18
C ILE A 186 -13.77 -0.23 5.05
N LEU A 187 -14.37 0.45 6.03
CA LEU A 187 -15.81 0.74 5.98
C LEU A 187 -16.19 1.60 4.79
N VAL A 188 -15.39 2.62 4.45
CA VAL A 188 -15.65 3.49 3.29
C VAL A 188 -15.51 2.71 1.97
N PHE A 189 -14.47 1.87 1.82
CA PHE A 189 -14.32 1.02 0.64
C PHE A 189 -15.53 0.10 0.42
N LEU A 190 -15.96 -0.58 1.49
CA LEU A 190 -17.12 -1.47 1.42
C LEU A 190 -18.41 -0.70 1.14
N ALA A 191 -18.62 0.44 1.81
CA ALA A 191 -19.78 1.28 1.59
C ALA A 191 -19.85 1.83 0.17
N ALA A 192 -18.72 2.29 -0.38
CA ALA A 192 -18.62 2.77 -1.76
C ALA A 192 -18.99 1.69 -2.77
N ALA A 193 -18.46 0.47 -2.60
CA ALA A 193 -18.80 -0.65 -3.48
C ALA A 193 -20.28 -1.04 -3.39
N ILE A 194 -20.83 -1.09 -2.17
CA ILE A 194 -22.24 -1.44 -1.95
C ILE A 194 -23.16 -0.37 -2.53
N ALA A 195 -22.81 0.92 -2.40
CA ALA A 195 -23.63 2.03 -2.86
C ALA A 195 -23.86 2.04 -4.38
N VAL A 196 -22.91 1.53 -5.15
CA VAL A 196 -22.99 1.49 -6.61
C VAL A 196 -23.57 0.17 -7.18
N LEU A 197 -23.77 -0.85 -6.37
CA LEU A 197 -24.32 -2.15 -6.82
C LEU A 197 -25.67 -2.04 -7.54
N PRO A 198 -26.63 -1.17 -7.11
CA PRO A 198 -27.90 -0.99 -7.82
C PRO A 198 -27.74 -0.52 -9.27
N GLU A 199 -26.69 0.24 -9.59
CA GLU A 199 -26.39 0.68 -10.96
C GLU A 199 -26.08 -0.48 -11.90
N LEU A 200 -25.50 -1.56 -11.35
CA LEU A 200 -25.26 -2.81 -12.08
C LEU A 200 -26.49 -3.73 -12.13
N GLY A 201 -27.56 -3.39 -11.39
CA GLY A 201 -28.78 -4.17 -11.29
C GLY A 201 -28.83 -5.14 -10.09
N VAL A 202 -27.95 -4.99 -9.10
CA VAL A 202 -27.99 -5.74 -7.85
C VAL A 202 -28.92 -5.02 -6.87
N ASN A 203 -30.15 -5.50 -6.72
CA ASN A 203 -31.14 -4.95 -5.79
C ASN A 203 -31.34 -5.83 -4.56
N SER A 204 -30.82 -7.06 -4.58
CA SER A 204 -30.84 -8.01 -3.48
C SER A 204 -29.58 -8.87 -3.47
N ILE A 205 -29.30 -9.52 -2.35
CA ILE A 205 -28.15 -10.42 -2.23
C ILE A 205 -28.19 -11.60 -3.23
N LYS A 206 -29.38 -11.99 -3.68
CA LYS A 206 -29.58 -13.07 -4.67
C LYS A 206 -29.11 -12.65 -6.07
N ASP A 207 -29.18 -11.34 -6.36
CA ASP A 207 -28.81 -10.79 -7.66
C ASP A 207 -27.29 -10.66 -7.80
N PHE A 208 -26.56 -10.63 -6.67
CA PHE A 208 -25.15 -10.31 -6.68
C PHE A 208 -24.33 -11.28 -7.54
N TRP A 209 -24.48 -12.58 -7.33
CA TRP A 209 -23.66 -13.56 -8.06
C TRP A 209 -23.92 -13.60 -9.57
N PRO A 210 -25.21 -13.65 -10.04
CA PRO A 210 -25.50 -13.55 -11.47
C PRO A 210 -24.97 -12.26 -12.12
N VAL A 211 -25.06 -11.12 -11.41
CA VAL A 211 -24.52 -9.85 -11.91
C VAL A 211 -23.00 -9.86 -11.91
N ALA A 212 -22.38 -10.42 -10.89
CA ALA A 212 -20.92 -10.56 -10.81
C ALA A 212 -20.37 -11.34 -12.01
N GLU A 213 -21.02 -12.45 -12.41
CA GLU A 213 -20.61 -13.27 -13.55
C GLU A 213 -20.94 -12.63 -14.91
N SER A 214 -22.02 -11.88 -15.01
CA SER A 214 -22.47 -11.35 -16.30
C SER A 214 -21.99 -9.92 -16.60
N LYS A 215 -21.64 -9.13 -15.59
CA LYS A 215 -21.32 -7.71 -15.77
C LYS A 215 -20.00 -7.25 -15.17
N ILE A 216 -19.47 -7.94 -14.15
CA ILE A 216 -18.26 -7.50 -13.47
C ILE A 216 -17.07 -8.39 -13.87
N TRP A 217 -17.11 -9.66 -13.47
CA TRP A 217 -16.03 -10.63 -13.75
C TRP A 217 -16.53 -11.69 -14.72
N THR A 218 -16.70 -11.26 -15.95
CA THR A 218 -17.40 -12.01 -17.01
C THR A 218 -16.60 -13.19 -17.56
N GLY A 219 -15.32 -13.30 -17.24
CA GLY A 219 -14.43 -14.26 -17.86
C GLY A 219 -13.97 -13.87 -19.27
N ILE A 220 -14.32 -12.68 -19.76
CA ILE A 220 -13.97 -12.15 -21.08
C ILE A 220 -13.07 -10.94 -20.89
N PRO A 221 -11.82 -10.97 -21.41
CA PRO A 221 -10.92 -9.84 -21.30
C PRO A 221 -11.37 -8.67 -22.18
N LEU A 222 -11.02 -7.44 -21.80
CA LEU A 222 -11.16 -6.26 -22.65
C LEU A 222 -10.23 -6.39 -23.86
N GLU A 223 -10.55 -5.62 -24.91
CA GLU A 223 -9.76 -5.62 -26.15
C GLU A 223 -8.26 -5.34 -25.87
N GLY A 224 -7.40 -6.16 -26.44
CA GLY A 224 -5.94 -6.06 -26.25
C GLY A 224 -5.40 -6.63 -24.95
N GLN A 225 -6.25 -7.12 -24.03
CA GLN A 225 -5.82 -7.67 -22.75
C GLN A 225 -5.71 -9.21 -22.78
N SER A 226 -4.73 -9.75 -22.07
CA SER A 226 -4.59 -11.21 -21.87
C SER A 226 -5.60 -11.70 -20.85
N LYS A 227 -6.11 -12.93 -21.02
CA LYS A 227 -7.08 -13.51 -20.09
C LYS A 227 -6.42 -13.98 -18.79
N PHE A 228 -6.96 -13.55 -17.64
CA PHE A 228 -6.60 -14.08 -16.33
C PHE A 228 -7.44 -15.31 -15.97
N THR A 229 -6.75 -16.38 -15.60
CA THR A 229 -7.33 -17.61 -15.04
C THR A 229 -7.21 -17.59 -13.51
N PHE A 230 -7.77 -18.61 -12.84
CA PHE A 230 -7.56 -18.86 -11.41
C PHE A 230 -6.07 -18.75 -11.01
N TRP A 231 -5.17 -19.37 -11.78
CA TRP A 231 -3.75 -19.38 -11.48
C TRP A 231 -3.12 -17.99 -11.57
N HIS A 232 -3.49 -17.19 -12.56
CA HIS A 232 -3.03 -15.80 -12.67
C HIS A 232 -3.46 -14.98 -11.45
N VAL A 233 -4.73 -15.08 -11.05
CA VAL A 233 -5.25 -14.37 -9.89
C VAL A 233 -4.57 -14.84 -8.60
N MET A 234 -4.43 -16.14 -8.41
CA MET A 234 -3.79 -16.71 -7.22
C MET A 234 -2.33 -16.31 -7.11
N PHE A 235 -1.55 -16.46 -8.17
CA PHE A 235 -0.13 -16.09 -8.14
C PHE A 235 0.05 -14.58 -8.06
N PHE A 236 -0.80 -13.79 -8.74
CA PHE A 236 -0.78 -12.35 -8.59
C PHE A 236 -0.98 -11.96 -7.13
N ALA A 237 -2.03 -12.46 -6.48
CA ALA A 237 -2.32 -12.13 -5.08
C ALA A 237 -1.18 -12.57 -4.14
N TRP A 238 -0.56 -13.71 -4.37
CA TRP A 238 0.56 -14.17 -3.56
C TRP A 238 1.82 -13.35 -3.80
N PHE A 239 2.25 -13.21 -5.06
CA PHE A 239 3.52 -12.58 -5.40
C PHE A 239 3.48 -11.06 -5.34
N CYS A 240 2.34 -10.41 -5.64
CA CYS A 240 2.16 -8.98 -5.42
C CYS A 240 2.47 -8.63 -3.97
N ASN A 241 1.94 -9.39 -3.02
CA ASN A 241 2.21 -9.19 -1.60
C ASN A 241 3.69 -9.39 -1.27
N MET A 242 4.32 -10.45 -1.79
CA MET A 242 5.73 -10.72 -1.55
C MET A 242 6.65 -9.71 -2.24
N ALA A 243 6.28 -9.22 -3.43
CA ALA A 243 7.05 -8.23 -4.19
C ALA A 243 6.94 -6.83 -3.58
N MET A 244 5.73 -6.38 -3.22
CA MET A 244 5.52 -5.06 -2.62
C MET A 244 6.18 -4.91 -1.24
N HIS A 245 6.34 -6.02 -0.51
CA HIS A 245 7.12 -6.08 0.72
C HIS A 245 8.58 -6.48 0.49
N ILE A 246 8.99 -6.54 -0.74
CA ILE A 246 10.33 -6.78 -1.30
C ILE A 246 11.10 -7.80 -0.46
N GLY A 247 10.77 -9.07 -0.69
CA GLY A 247 11.46 -10.21 -0.15
C GLY A 247 11.68 -10.16 1.36
N MET A 248 10.66 -10.36 2.17
CA MET A 248 10.74 -10.42 3.62
C MET A 248 11.16 -9.11 4.34
N ALA A 249 11.00 -7.94 3.71
CA ALA A 249 11.27 -6.65 4.35
C ALA A 249 10.51 -6.47 5.68
N ASP A 250 9.39 -7.16 5.84
CA ASP A 250 8.61 -7.22 7.08
C ASP A 250 9.33 -7.87 8.26
N LEU A 251 10.46 -8.53 8.03
CA LEU A 251 11.36 -8.91 9.11
C LEU A 251 11.73 -7.69 9.96
N SER A 252 11.95 -6.54 9.31
CA SER A 252 12.19 -5.26 9.99
C SER A 252 11.00 -4.75 10.80
N ILE A 253 9.78 -5.20 10.51
CA ILE A 253 8.56 -4.88 11.24
C ILE A 253 8.34 -5.89 12.36
N PHE A 254 8.30 -7.19 12.05
CA PHE A 254 8.07 -8.25 13.04
C PHE A 254 9.19 -8.42 14.07
N ARG A 255 10.35 -7.76 13.89
CA ARG A 255 11.41 -7.73 14.92
C ARG A 255 10.92 -7.16 16.27
N TYR A 256 9.83 -6.37 16.26
CA TYR A 256 9.17 -5.88 17.47
C TYR A 256 8.13 -6.84 18.04
N ALA A 257 7.85 -7.98 17.43
CA ALA A 257 6.81 -8.89 17.89
C ALA A 257 7.27 -9.74 19.09
N LYS A 258 6.37 -9.94 20.06
CA LYS A 258 6.59 -10.83 21.20
C LYS A 258 6.60 -12.31 20.80
N SER A 259 5.93 -12.67 19.71
CA SER A 259 5.76 -14.04 19.26
C SER A 259 5.65 -14.09 17.74
N TRP A 260 6.17 -15.15 17.13
CA TRP A 260 6.06 -15.42 15.71
C TRP A 260 4.58 -15.51 15.24
N LYS A 261 3.66 -15.87 16.13
CA LYS A 261 2.21 -15.86 15.84
C LYS A 261 1.69 -14.48 15.41
N ALA A 262 2.43 -13.41 15.69
CA ALA A 262 2.12 -12.09 15.17
C ALA A 262 2.14 -12.05 13.62
N GLY A 263 2.85 -12.97 12.95
CA GLY A 263 2.81 -13.10 11.49
C GLY A 263 1.40 -13.33 10.94
N PHE A 264 0.52 -13.99 11.68
CA PHE A 264 -0.89 -14.15 11.28
C PHE A 264 -1.69 -12.85 11.25
N THR A 265 -1.19 -11.76 11.83
CA THR A 265 -1.86 -10.45 11.73
C THR A 265 -1.84 -9.90 10.31
N SER A 266 -0.95 -10.40 9.45
CA SER A 266 -0.98 -10.12 8.02
C SER A 266 -2.31 -10.52 7.36
N ALA A 267 -3.07 -11.46 7.94
CA ALA A 267 -4.43 -11.79 7.49
C ALA A 267 -5.35 -10.56 7.52
N GLY A 268 -5.14 -9.60 8.42
CA GLY A 268 -5.87 -8.32 8.40
C GLY A 268 -5.61 -7.56 7.10
N GLY A 269 -4.38 -7.51 6.63
CA GLY A 269 -4.04 -6.93 5.33
C GLY A 269 -4.60 -7.73 4.17
N MET A 270 -4.36 -9.04 4.18
CA MET A 270 -4.70 -9.91 3.04
C MET A 270 -6.20 -10.07 2.82
N TYR A 271 -6.99 -10.20 3.89
CA TYR A 271 -8.42 -10.45 3.76
C TYR A 271 -9.28 -9.22 4.01
N VAL A 272 -8.96 -8.42 5.02
CA VAL A 272 -9.72 -7.19 5.31
C VAL A 272 -9.25 -6.04 4.42
N GLY A 273 -7.98 -6.03 4.04
CA GLY A 273 -7.42 -5.15 3.02
C GLY A 273 -7.66 -5.67 1.60
N HIS A 274 -6.65 -6.30 1.00
CA HIS A 274 -6.61 -6.69 -0.42
C HIS A 274 -7.85 -7.43 -0.92
N TYR A 275 -8.28 -8.48 -0.24
CA TYR A 275 -9.41 -9.29 -0.72
C TYR A 275 -10.66 -8.43 -0.92
N PHE A 276 -11.07 -7.68 0.11
CA PHE A 276 -12.25 -6.83 0.01
C PHE A 276 -12.01 -5.60 -0.86
N ALA A 277 -10.84 -4.96 -0.77
CA ALA A 277 -10.56 -3.76 -1.54
C ALA A 277 -10.48 -4.05 -3.05
N TRP A 278 -9.88 -5.17 -3.46
CA TRP A 278 -9.81 -5.53 -4.88
C TRP A 278 -11.17 -5.95 -5.46
N ILE A 279 -12.01 -6.62 -4.67
CA ILE A 279 -13.40 -6.88 -5.05
C ILE A 279 -14.17 -5.57 -5.17
N ALA A 280 -14.07 -4.70 -4.16
CA ALA A 280 -14.77 -3.42 -4.14
C ALA A 280 -14.36 -2.53 -5.33
N SER A 281 -13.07 -2.38 -5.59
CA SER A 281 -12.59 -1.57 -6.70
C SER A 281 -12.90 -2.17 -8.07
N GLY A 282 -12.96 -3.50 -8.20
CA GLY A 282 -13.47 -4.17 -9.40
C GLY A 282 -14.94 -3.86 -9.68
N ILE A 283 -15.78 -3.81 -8.63
CA ILE A 283 -17.19 -3.39 -8.74
C ILE A 283 -17.28 -1.93 -9.21
N LEU A 284 -16.52 -1.04 -8.58
CA LEU A 284 -16.48 0.38 -8.95
C LEU A 284 -16.04 0.59 -10.40
N TYR A 285 -15.06 -0.16 -10.84
CA TYR A 285 -14.58 -0.13 -12.22
C TYR A 285 -15.63 -0.63 -13.22
N ALA A 286 -16.37 -1.67 -12.90
CA ALA A 286 -17.43 -2.18 -13.76
C ALA A 286 -18.54 -1.13 -13.95
N VAL A 287 -18.93 -0.39 -12.90
CA VAL A 287 -19.85 0.73 -12.98
C VAL A 287 -19.28 1.86 -13.85
N PHE A 288 -18.00 2.18 -13.66
CA PHE A 288 -17.32 3.18 -14.46
C PHE A 288 -17.34 2.82 -15.95
N LEU A 289 -17.02 1.58 -16.32
CA LEU A 289 -17.07 1.10 -17.70
C LEU A 289 -18.48 1.17 -18.31
N GLN A 290 -19.51 0.90 -17.50
CA GLN A 290 -20.89 0.99 -17.97
C GLN A 290 -21.33 2.43 -18.28
N ASN A 291 -20.82 3.40 -17.49
CA ASN A 291 -21.24 4.81 -17.59
C ASN A 291 -20.34 5.65 -18.50
N SER A 292 -19.10 5.20 -18.75
CA SER A 292 -18.10 5.93 -19.55
C SER A 292 -17.98 5.30 -20.93
N GLN A 293 -18.51 5.95 -21.96
CA GLN A 293 -18.48 5.40 -23.32
C GLN A 293 -17.09 5.34 -23.96
N ASN A 294 -16.02 5.98 -23.41
CA ASN A 294 -14.72 6.05 -24.10
C ASN A 294 -13.48 6.40 -23.26
N SER A 295 -13.46 6.33 -21.94
CA SER A 295 -12.22 6.64 -21.21
C SER A 295 -11.64 5.44 -20.49
N LEU A 296 -10.49 4.99 -20.95
CA LEU A 296 -9.61 4.03 -20.25
C LEU A 296 -8.91 4.65 -19.02
N GLU A 297 -9.16 5.92 -18.73
CA GLU A 297 -8.50 6.68 -17.67
C GLU A 297 -9.23 6.51 -16.34
N PHE A 298 -8.78 5.51 -15.62
CA PHE A 298 -9.27 5.20 -14.29
C PHE A 298 -8.36 5.83 -13.24
N ALA A 299 -8.81 6.92 -12.60
CA ALA A 299 -8.09 7.53 -11.51
C ALA A 299 -8.78 7.25 -10.15
N PRO A 300 -8.03 6.81 -9.12
CA PRO A 300 -8.57 6.44 -7.81
C PRO A 300 -9.42 7.52 -7.16
N GLY A 301 -8.95 8.78 -7.18
CA GLY A 301 -9.65 9.91 -6.59
C GLY A 301 -11.05 10.15 -7.17
N PRO A 302 -11.19 10.38 -8.50
CA PRO A 302 -12.48 10.60 -9.16
C PRO A 302 -13.49 9.48 -8.90
N ILE A 303 -13.08 8.24 -8.95
CA ILE A 303 -13.98 7.09 -8.76
C ILE A 303 -14.46 6.97 -7.34
N ALA A 304 -13.56 7.12 -6.37
CA ALA A 304 -13.96 7.12 -4.97
C ALA A 304 -14.88 8.29 -4.64
N TYR A 305 -14.65 9.46 -5.25
CA TYR A 305 -15.54 10.60 -5.13
C TYR A 305 -16.91 10.35 -5.77
N TYR A 306 -16.95 9.74 -6.93
CA TYR A 306 -18.21 9.34 -7.58
C TYR A 306 -19.05 8.43 -6.68
N ALA A 307 -18.41 7.40 -6.10
CA ALA A 307 -19.10 6.40 -5.30
C ALA A 307 -19.52 6.87 -3.89
N ALA A 308 -18.74 7.75 -3.26
CA ALA A 308 -18.94 8.12 -1.85
C ALA A 308 -18.67 9.61 -1.56
N GLY A 309 -18.66 10.48 -2.58
CA GLY A 309 -18.45 11.92 -2.43
C GLY A 309 -17.15 12.28 -1.74
N ILE A 310 -17.18 13.31 -0.93
CA ILE A 310 -16.00 13.79 -0.14
C ILE A 310 -15.42 12.68 0.73
N THR A 311 -16.25 11.81 1.29
CA THR A 311 -15.80 10.68 2.13
C THR A 311 -14.95 9.70 1.32
N GLY A 312 -15.31 9.43 0.07
CA GLY A 312 -14.51 8.60 -0.85
C GLY A 312 -13.17 9.24 -1.19
N ALA A 313 -13.16 10.53 -1.54
CA ALA A 313 -11.91 11.26 -1.78
C ALA A 313 -10.99 11.26 -0.54
N ALA A 314 -11.54 11.54 0.65
CA ALA A 314 -10.79 11.49 1.90
C ALA A 314 -10.25 10.08 2.18
N CYS A 315 -11.00 9.03 1.82
CA CYS A 315 -10.55 7.65 1.95
C CYS A 315 -9.31 7.39 1.09
N VAL A 316 -9.29 7.81 -0.17
CA VAL A 316 -8.11 7.67 -1.05
C VAL A 316 -6.89 8.40 -0.49
N ILE A 317 -7.08 9.62 0.03
CA ILE A 317 -6.00 10.39 0.64
C ILE A 317 -5.39 9.61 1.82
N VAL A 318 -6.21 9.17 2.75
CA VAL A 318 -5.76 8.45 3.95
C VAL A 318 -5.20 7.07 3.60
N ALA A 319 -5.78 6.39 2.62
CA ALA A 319 -5.31 5.09 2.12
C ALA A 319 -3.90 5.18 1.53
N GLY A 320 -3.61 6.22 0.75
CA GLY A 320 -2.24 6.46 0.29
C GLY A 320 -1.27 6.77 1.45
N TRP A 321 -1.72 7.52 2.47
CA TRP A 321 -0.88 7.82 3.64
C TRP A 321 -0.54 6.58 4.47
N THR A 322 -1.52 5.69 4.72
CA THR A 322 -1.29 4.46 5.50
C THR A 322 -0.33 3.51 4.84
N THR A 323 -0.17 3.58 3.52
CA THR A 323 0.78 2.78 2.75
C THR A 323 2.11 3.51 2.55
N ALA A 324 2.09 4.81 2.25
CA ALA A 324 3.34 5.58 2.06
C ALA A 324 4.18 5.66 3.33
N ASN A 325 3.56 5.84 4.51
CA ASN A 325 4.29 5.94 5.78
C ASN A 325 5.19 4.72 6.08
N PRO A 326 4.69 3.47 6.13
CA PRO A 326 5.52 2.30 6.41
C PRO A 326 6.52 2.01 5.29
N THR A 327 6.19 2.40 4.06
CA THR A 327 7.06 2.22 2.90
C THR A 327 8.26 3.16 2.96
N ILE A 328 8.06 4.46 3.23
CA ILE A 328 9.15 5.43 3.47
C ILE A 328 10.00 5.01 4.69
N TYR A 329 9.36 4.53 5.75
CA TYR A 329 10.06 4.02 6.92
C TYR A 329 10.98 2.84 6.57
N ARG A 330 10.52 1.86 5.79
CA ARG A 330 11.34 0.73 5.31
C ARG A 330 12.49 1.19 4.41
N ALA A 331 12.21 2.11 3.47
CA ALA A 331 13.24 2.73 2.63
C ALA A 331 14.32 3.43 3.49
N GLY A 332 13.89 4.17 4.50
CA GLY A 332 14.79 4.82 5.46
C GLY A 332 15.70 3.84 6.19
N LEU A 333 15.18 2.68 6.64
CA LEU A 333 15.98 1.63 7.27
C LEU A 333 16.98 1.00 6.30
N ALA A 334 16.58 0.80 5.02
CA ALA A 334 17.48 0.26 3.99
C ALA A 334 18.66 1.18 3.73
N VAL A 335 18.41 2.48 3.56
CA VAL A 335 19.46 3.49 3.34
C VAL A 335 20.30 3.68 4.61
N GLN A 336 19.68 3.66 5.80
CA GLN A 336 20.41 3.78 7.05
C GLN A 336 21.44 2.64 7.22
N ALA A 337 21.11 1.44 6.80
CA ALA A 337 22.06 0.32 6.87
C ALA A 337 23.27 0.50 5.92
N ILE A 338 23.11 1.29 4.84
CA ILE A 338 24.24 1.70 3.97
C ILE A 338 25.07 2.82 4.65
N LEU A 339 24.40 3.69 5.42
CA LEU A 339 24.97 4.85 6.09
C LEU A 339 24.95 4.67 7.62
N PRO A 340 25.70 3.70 8.18
CA PRO A 340 25.55 3.23 9.55
C PRO A 340 25.86 4.27 10.64
N ASN A 341 26.53 5.36 10.30
CA ASN A 341 26.86 6.45 11.23
C ASN A 341 25.81 7.58 11.23
N SER A 342 24.78 7.47 10.35
CA SER A 342 23.73 8.47 10.25
C SER A 342 22.55 8.12 11.16
N LYS A 343 21.88 9.12 11.72
CA LYS A 343 20.65 8.92 12.51
C LYS A 343 19.51 8.52 11.60
N THR A 344 18.78 7.49 11.96
CA THR A 344 17.67 6.93 11.14
C THR A 344 16.64 7.99 10.76
N TRP A 345 16.23 8.84 11.69
CA TRP A 345 15.26 9.88 11.39
C TRP A 345 15.72 10.87 10.30
N LYS A 346 17.03 11.23 10.26
CA LYS A 346 17.58 12.10 9.22
C LYS A 346 17.56 11.42 7.87
N VAL A 347 17.97 10.15 7.84
CA VAL A 347 17.97 9.35 6.62
C VAL A 347 16.54 9.19 6.10
N THR A 348 15.59 8.82 6.97
CA THR A 348 14.17 8.66 6.60
C THR A 348 13.58 9.97 6.09
N LEU A 349 13.92 11.11 6.71
CA LEU A 349 13.48 12.43 6.23
C LEU A 349 13.99 12.71 4.82
N ILE A 350 15.27 12.51 4.55
CA ILE A 350 15.87 12.73 3.22
C ILE A 350 15.24 11.80 2.19
N VAL A 351 15.12 10.51 2.50
CA VAL A 351 14.48 9.50 1.64
C VAL A 351 13.04 9.91 1.33
N GLY A 352 12.27 10.33 2.33
CA GLY A 352 10.90 10.79 2.14
C GLY A 352 10.79 12.05 1.26
N LEU A 353 11.72 13.00 1.39
CA LEU A 353 11.76 14.20 0.53
C LEU A 353 12.11 13.83 -0.91
N VAL A 354 13.06 12.91 -1.13
CA VAL A 354 13.39 12.39 -2.47
C VAL A 354 12.18 11.68 -3.08
N THR A 355 11.52 10.83 -2.30
CA THR A 355 10.29 10.15 -2.70
C THR A 355 9.17 11.13 -3.07
N THR A 356 8.98 12.18 -2.27
CA THR A 356 8.00 13.23 -2.53
C THR A 356 8.30 13.98 -3.82
N THR A 357 9.58 14.28 -4.08
CA THR A 357 10.00 14.91 -5.34
C THR A 357 9.73 14.00 -6.54
N ALA A 358 10.03 12.70 -6.42
CA ALA A 358 9.73 11.72 -7.47
C ALA A 358 8.22 11.62 -7.74
N ALA A 359 7.38 11.72 -6.70
CA ALA A 359 5.92 11.67 -6.83
C ALA A 359 5.31 12.85 -7.61
N CYS A 360 6.06 13.96 -7.80
CA CYS A 360 5.64 15.04 -8.70
C CYS A 360 5.57 14.59 -10.16
N PHE A 361 6.22 13.46 -10.51
CA PHE A 361 6.27 12.85 -11.83
C PHE A 361 5.45 11.55 -11.81
N PRO A 362 4.12 11.61 -12.01
CA PRO A 362 3.23 10.48 -11.73
C PRO A 362 3.62 9.19 -12.46
N ALA A 363 3.83 9.27 -13.79
CA ALA A 363 4.20 8.10 -14.59
C ALA A 363 5.51 7.44 -14.13
N LEU A 364 6.48 8.22 -13.65
CA LEU A 364 7.75 7.70 -13.15
C LEU A 364 7.54 6.74 -11.98
N VAL A 365 6.68 7.12 -11.02
CA VAL A 365 6.44 6.31 -9.81
C VAL A 365 5.41 5.21 -10.05
N MET A 366 4.46 5.40 -10.99
CA MET A 366 3.43 4.40 -11.31
C MET A 366 3.97 3.25 -12.15
N ARG A 367 4.96 3.51 -13.03
CA ARG A 367 5.56 2.47 -13.89
C ARG A 367 6.16 1.29 -13.14
N LEU A 368 6.52 1.47 -11.86
CA LEU A 368 6.96 0.35 -11.04
C LEU A 368 5.84 -0.68 -10.77
N LEU A 369 4.59 -0.24 -10.81
CA LEU A 369 3.45 -1.13 -10.60
C LEU A 369 3.13 -1.98 -11.84
N ASP A 370 3.71 -1.62 -13.01
CA ASP A 370 3.54 -2.34 -14.27
C ASP A 370 4.52 -3.52 -14.41
N PHE A 371 5.53 -3.63 -13.54
CA PHE A 371 6.55 -4.69 -13.49
C PHE A 371 6.34 -5.62 -12.30
#